data_2cfed1c8e5917a1cbcfe35e55bac2aea
#
_entry.id   2cfed1c8e5917a1cbcfe35e55bac2aea
#
_cell.length_a   1.000
_cell.length_b   1.000
_cell.length_c   1.000
_cell.angle_alpha   90.00
_cell.angle_beta   90.00
_cell.angle_gamma   90.00
#
_symmetry.space_group_name_H-M   'P 1'
#
loop_
_entity.id
_entity.type
_entity.pdbx_description
1 polymer ?
#
loop_
_entity_poly.entity_id
_entity_poly.type
_entity_poly.pdbx_seq_one_letter_code
_entity_poly.pdbx_strand_id
1 'polypeptide(L)'
;MRAYKILSFSVVLLLITVVFAGAVTVPAAAQNDTMQFRYNAQHTGDYSPVAGPVPSNGQLLWNYTITGYVGSSPAVVNGVVYVGSADNNVYALNATTGTKLWNYTTDSYVYSSPAVVNGVVYVGSVENNGIDNNVYALNATTGTKLWSYATRANVYSSPAVANGMLYIGSEDWNLYALNATTGAFVWSYAAGYPVFSSPAVANGVVYVGSDNHNVYALNATTGAFVWSYTIGGQVLSSPAVANGVVYVGSFQDGTVYALNATSGAKLWNYTTGNEVFSSPAVANGVVYVGSLDNNTYALNATTGAKLWSFTTGGAVWSSPAVVNGVVYVGSADGNVYAIGNESVSQQTTLTVSAPSFAAVNRPFTINGTLNTTGGTAISGATIQLQKNVSGTWANVTGKTNPTTSTGAYRISTSEPAVGTYQYRTIYAGNASVASATSPVVSVKVVSKASVLADLNALRLTVMGIPSSTFIPGTKIATLALISAAEINLRVGNPGAAATELKTALLPHMSGCSATGKPDSNDWVRTCAAQGQLYPQVQNLIQELQALQGS
;
A
#
# COMPACT_ATOMS: atom_id res chain seq x y z
N MET A 1 11.27 22.78 43.79
CA MET A 1 11.58 21.69 42.87
C MET A 1 10.71 20.49 43.26
N ARG A 2 9.57 20.32 42.63
CA ARG A 2 8.75 19.09 42.76
C ARG A 2 9.25 18.19 41.62
N ALA A 3 9.88 17.09 42.00
CA ALA A 3 10.19 16.02 41.07
C ALA A 3 8.86 15.45 40.55
N TYR A 4 8.54 15.73 39.29
CA TYR A 4 7.48 15.00 38.60
C TYR A 4 8.00 13.58 38.42
N LYS A 5 7.52 12.65 39.24
CA LYS A 5 7.54 11.25 38.88
C LYS A 5 6.72 11.16 37.60
N ILE A 6 7.40 11.07 36.47
CA ILE A 6 6.78 10.58 35.24
C ILE A 6 6.37 9.15 35.58
N LEU A 7 5.09 8.97 35.91
CA LEU A 7 4.54 7.64 35.91
C LEU A 7 4.74 7.08 34.52
N SER A 8 5.51 6.00 34.43
CA SER A 8 5.61 5.18 33.22
C SER A 8 4.23 4.59 32.94
N PHE A 9 3.42 5.32 32.21
CA PHE A 9 2.15 4.79 31.74
C PHE A 9 2.43 3.94 30.50
N SER A 10 2.01 2.70 30.61
CA SER A 10 1.94 1.76 29.51
C SER A 10 1.08 2.37 28.40
N VAL A 11 1.70 3.04 27.45
CA VAL A 11 1.03 3.36 26.19
C VAL A 11 0.80 2.00 25.52
N VAL A 12 -0.45 1.57 25.49
CA VAL A 12 -0.85 0.38 24.75
C VAL A 12 -0.44 0.60 23.31
N LEU A 13 0.55 -0.17 22.88
CA LEU A 13 1.07 -0.15 21.52
C LEU A 13 -0.02 -0.64 20.59
N LEU A 14 -0.56 0.26 19.77
CA LEU A 14 -1.39 -0.13 18.65
C LEU A 14 -0.48 -0.84 17.64
N LEU A 15 -0.34 -2.16 17.76
CA LEU A 15 0.18 -3.00 16.69
C LEU A 15 -0.87 -3.01 15.58
N ILE A 16 -0.79 -2.05 14.67
CA ILE A 16 -1.43 -2.23 13.37
C ILE A 16 -0.58 -3.24 12.64
N THR A 17 -0.85 -4.52 12.88
CA THR A 17 -0.35 -5.59 12.03
C THR A 17 -1.04 -5.46 10.69
N VAL A 18 -0.39 -4.78 9.75
CA VAL A 18 -0.75 -4.91 8.33
C VAL A 18 -0.33 -6.31 7.91
N VAL A 19 -1.30 -7.21 7.96
CA VAL A 19 -1.11 -8.61 7.63
C VAL A 19 -1.16 -8.78 6.12
N PHE A 20 -0.03 -9.09 5.51
CA PHE A 20 0.01 -9.64 4.17
C PHE A 20 -0.20 -11.15 4.23
N ALA A 21 -1.43 -11.63 4.10
CA ALA A 21 -1.73 -13.02 3.82
C ALA A 21 -1.78 -13.22 2.30
N GLY A 22 -0.83 -13.97 1.78
CA GLY A 22 -0.67 -14.30 0.37
C GLY A 22 0.40 -13.45 -0.30
N ALA A 23 1.26 -14.06 -1.09
CA ALA A 23 2.22 -13.39 -1.94
C ALA A 23 1.48 -12.51 -2.96
N VAL A 24 0.99 -11.36 -2.51
CA VAL A 24 0.66 -10.26 -3.37
C VAL A 24 2.01 -9.67 -3.73
N THR A 25 2.51 -9.99 -4.92
CA THR A 25 3.46 -9.12 -5.58
C THR A 25 2.75 -7.77 -5.67
N VAL A 26 2.99 -6.90 -4.70
CA VAL A 26 2.62 -5.49 -4.81
C VAL A 26 3.33 -5.04 -6.07
N PRO A 27 2.61 -4.63 -7.14
CA PRO A 27 3.31 -3.99 -8.25
C PRO A 27 4.07 -2.83 -7.62
N ALA A 28 5.30 -2.61 -8.07
CA ALA A 28 6.10 -1.45 -7.74
C ALA A 28 5.43 -0.18 -8.33
N ALA A 29 4.25 0.15 -7.83
CA ALA A 29 3.75 1.50 -7.78
C ALA A 29 4.60 2.17 -6.73
N ALA A 30 5.31 3.25 -7.07
CA ALA A 30 6.24 3.98 -6.24
C ALA A 30 6.05 3.67 -4.76
N GLN A 31 6.74 2.64 -4.26
CA GLN A 31 6.83 2.39 -2.84
C GLN A 31 7.45 3.68 -2.32
N ASN A 32 6.67 4.45 -1.56
CA ASN A 32 7.23 5.55 -0.82
C ASN A 32 8.29 4.92 0.08
N ASP A 33 9.57 5.05 -0.29
CA ASP A 33 10.71 4.60 0.52
C ASP A 33 10.82 5.38 1.83
N THR A 34 9.70 5.94 2.29
CA THR A 34 9.62 6.82 3.45
C THR A 34 8.40 6.50 4.31
N MET A 35 8.66 6.23 5.59
CA MET A 35 7.63 6.16 6.63
C MET A 35 8.16 6.93 7.84
N GLN A 36 7.39 7.87 8.35
CA GLN A 36 7.75 8.69 9.50
C GLN A 36 6.67 8.58 10.58
N PHE A 37 6.94 9.14 11.77
CA PHE A 37 5.94 9.24 12.82
C PHE A 37 4.62 9.77 12.23
N ARG A 38 3.53 9.05 12.44
CA ARG A 38 2.20 9.36 11.91
C ARG A 38 2.14 9.48 10.37
N TYR A 39 2.83 8.58 9.67
CA TYR A 39 2.81 8.34 8.23
C TYR A 39 3.72 9.25 7.40
N ASN A 40 3.72 10.57 7.59
CA ASN A 40 4.44 11.52 6.73
C ASN A 40 5.05 12.67 7.53
N ALA A 41 5.85 13.53 6.88
CA ALA A 41 6.48 14.68 7.53
C ALA A 41 5.47 15.72 8.04
N GLN A 42 4.22 15.72 7.55
CA GLN A 42 3.13 16.57 8.01
C GLN A 42 2.38 15.97 9.20
N HIS A 43 2.68 14.74 9.59
CA HIS A 43 2.03 13.99 10.67
C HIS A 43 0.50 13.87 10.53
N THR A 44 -0.01 13.68 9.32
CA THR A 44 -1.46 13.63 9.09
C THR A 44 -2.14 12.46 9.82
N GLY A 45 -1.43 11.37 10.07
CA GLY A 45 -2.00 10.15 10.65
C GLY A 45 -3.02 9.46 9.74
N ASP A 46 -3.07 9.86 8.46
CA ASP A 46 -3.90 9.23 7.43
C ASP A 46 -3.06 8.22 6.64
N TYR A 47 -3.31 6.94 6.88
CA TYR A 47 -2.65 5.81 6.22
C TYR A 47 -3.41 5.30 5.00
N SER A 48 -4.56 5.91 4.66
CA SER A 48 -5.45 5.44 3.59
C SER A 48 -4.76 5.25 2.23
N PRO A 49 -3.82 6.12 1.81
CA PRO A 49 -3.16 5.97 0.51
C PRO A 49 -2.30 4.71 0.35
N VAL A 50 -1.87 4.10 1.47
CA VAL A 50 -0.97 2.93 1.47
C VAL A 50 -1.60 1.71 2.16
N ALA A 51 -2.79 1.85 2.73
CA ALA A 51 -3.47 0.77 3.41
C ALA A 51 -3.95 -0.27 2.38
N GLY A 52 -3.50 -1.51 2.56
CA GLY A 52 -4.05 -2.67 1.89
C GLY A 52 -5.47 -3.02 2.40
N PRO A 53 -6.04 -4.14 1.97
CA PRO A 53 -7.34 -4.59 2.46
C PRO A 53 -7.30 -4.77 3.98
N VAL A 54 -8.36 -4.32 4.65
CA VAL A 54 -8.53 -4.50 6.11
C VAL A 54 -8.64 -6.00 6.42
N PRO A 55 -7.90 -6.54 7.41
CA PRO A 55 -8.04 -7.93 7.80
C PRO A 55 -9.48 -8.24 8.21
N SER A 56 -10.08 -9.28 7.63
CA SER A 56 -11.46 -9.69 7.93
C SER A 56 -11.58 -10.47 9.25
N ASN A 57 -10.45 -10.94 9.81
CA ASN A 57 -10.36 -11.65 11.08
C ASN A 57 -9.05 -11.28 11.78
N GLY A 58 -9.12 -10.95 13.06
CA GLY A 58 -7.97 -10.56 13.87
C GLY A 58 -7.11 -11.76 14.30
N GLN A 59 -6.60 -12.57 13.36
CA GLN A 59 -5.70 -13.67 13.69
C GLN A 59 -4.28 -13.17 13.92
N LEU A 60 -3.63 -13.68 14.97
CA LEU A 60 -2.21 -13.47 15.18
C LEU A 60 -1.44 -14.15 14.02
N LEU A 61 -0.69 -13.37 13.26
CA LEU A 61 0.17 -13.90 12.21
C LEU A 61 1.53 -14.30 12.75
N TRP A 62 2.12 -13.43 13.56
CA TRP A 62 3.39 -13.65 14.23
C TRP A 62 3.51 -12.71 15.43
N ASN A 63 4.38 -13.07 16.35
CA ASN A 63 4.87 -12.20 17.41
C ASN A 63 6.39 -12.31 17.50
N TYR A 64 7.03 -11.22 17.92
CA TYR A 64 8.44 -11.20 18.27
C TYR A 64 8.58 -10.63 19.67
N THR A 65 9.17 -11.42 20.58
CA THR A 65 9.34 -11.01 21.98
C THR A 65 10.60 -10.18 22.14
N ILE A 66 10.45 -8.95 22.63
CA ILE A 66 11.51 -8.03 23.00
C ILE A 66 11.57 -8.00 24.53
N THR A 67 12.77 -7.98 25.11
CA THR A 67 12.95 -8.04 26.56
C THR A 67 12.61 -6.72 27.28
N GLY A 68 12.64 -5.61 26.56
CA GLY A 68 12.28 -4.29 27.04
C GLY A 68 10.86 -3.86 26.66
N TYR A 69 10.40 -2.80 27.30
CA TYR A 69 9.15 -2.15 26.93
C TYR A 69 9.27 -1.51 25.53
N VAL A 70 8.30 -1.77 24.66
CA VAL A 70 8.22 -1.17 23.32
C VAL A 70 7.36 0.07 23.40
N GLY A 71 8.00 1.23 23.56
CA GLY A 71 7.32 2.53 23.68
C GLY A 71 7.19 3.31 22.38
N SER A 72 7.89 2.89 21.33
CA SER A 72 7.86 3.53 20.03
C SER A 72 6.72 3.00 19.16
N SER A 73 6.19 3.85 18.27
CA SER A 73 5.32 3.38 17.18
C SER A 73 6.18 2.75 16.08
N PRO A 74 5.78 1.60 15.51
CA PRO A 74 6.54 0.97 14.44
C PRO A 74 6.43 1.75 13.12
N ALA A 75 7.52 1.77 12.35
CA ALA A 75 7.53 2.18 10.96
C ALA A 75 7.66 0.96 10.05
N VAL A 76 6.85 0.87 8.99
CA VAL A 76 6.86 -0.28 8.06
C VAL A 76 7.21 0.21 6.66
N VAL A 77 8.37 -0.21 6.14
CA VAL A 77 8.87 0.17 4.81
C VAL A 77 9.44 -1.05 4.11
N ASN A 78 9.06 -1.26 2.84
CA ASN A 78 9.61 -2.32 1.99
C ASN A 78 9.60 -3.72 2.63
N GLY A 79 8.52 -4.07 3.36
CA GLY A 79 8.40 -5.37 4.01
C GLY A 79 9.23 -5.55 5.29
N VAL A 80 9.74 -4.46 5.86
CA VAL A 80 10.49 -4.44 7.13
C VAL A 80 9.79 -3.56 8.15
N VAL A 81 9.62 -4.07 9.36
CA VAL A 81 9.10 -3.34 10.53
C VAL A 81 10.28 -2.85 11.36
N TYR A 82 10.36 -1.56 11.59
CA TYR A 82 11.37 -0.92 12.45
C TYR A 82 10.72 -0.45 13.74
N VAL A 83 11.35 -0.73 14.89
CA VAL A 83 10.82 -0.39 16.20
C VAL A 83 11.94 -0.13 17.20
N GLY A 84 11.74 0.86 18.08
CA GLY A 84 12.62 1.15 19.20
C GLY A 84 12.10 0.52 20.50
N SER A 85 13.00 0.20 21.41
CA SER A 85 12.68 -0.45 22.68
C SER A 85 13.45 0.11 23.86
N ALA A 86 12.88 -0.03 25.06
CA ALA A 86 13.54 0.27 26.33
C ALA A 86 14.60 -0.77 26.74
N ASP A 87 14.90 -1.75 25.90
CA ASP A 87 16.09 -2.61 26.07
C ASP A 87 17.31 -2.05 25.34
N ASN A 88 17.28 -0.78 24.98
CA ASN A 88 18.32 -0.04 24.29
C ASN A 88 18.52 -0.45 22.84
N ASN A 89 17.56 -1.11 22.20
CA ASN A 89 17.71 -1.55 20.82
C ASN A 89 16.71 -0.89 19.86
N VAL A 90 17.20 -0.71 18.64
CA VAL A 90 16.35 -0.57 17.45
C VAL A 90 16.33 -1.90 16.74
N TYR A 91 15.15 -2.41 16.46
CA TYR A 91 14.95 -3.67 15.77
C TYR A 91 14.42 -3.48 14.37
N ALA A 92 14.87 -4.33 13.44
CA ALA A 92 14.25 -4.54 12.15
C ALA A 92 13.75 -5.98 12.05
N LEU A 93 12.47 -6.13 11.77
CA LEU A 93 11.81 -7.42 11.66
C LEU A 93 11.22 -7.59 10.27
N ASN A 94 11.21 -8.82 9.75
CA ASN A 94 10.51 -9.13 8.51
C ASN A 94 9.00 -8.97 8.73
N ALA A 95 8.35 -8.11 7.95
CA ALA A 95 6.93 -7.79 8.14
C ALA A 95 5.99 -8.98 7.89
N THR A 96 6.42 -9.98 7.11
CA THR A 96 5.62 -11.16 6.79
C THR A 96 5.78 -12.27 7.84
N THR A 97 7.01 -12.48 8.36
CA THR A 97 7.33 -13.64 9.22
C THR A 97 7.58 -13.28 10.67
N GLY A 98 7.77 -12.00 11.00
CA GLY A 98 8.18 -11.53 12.33
C GLY A 98 9.63 -11.86 12.69
N THR A 99 10.40 -12.50 11.80
CA THR A 99 11.79 -12.85 12.10
C THR A 99 12.67 -11.60 12.17
N LYS A 100 13.56 -11.57 13.17
CA LYS A 100 14.53 -10.50 13.29
C LYS A 100 15.51 -10.51 12.12
N LEU A 101 15.62 -9.38 11.42
CA LEU A 101 16.61 -9.17 10.37
C LEU A 101 17.91 -8.63 10.98
N TRP A 102 17.80 -7.60 11.81
CA TRP A 102 18.91 -7.05 12.56
C TRP A 102 18.40 -6.33 13.83
N ASN A 103 19.29 -6.02 14.74
CA ASN A 103 19.12 -5.02 15.78
C ASN A 103 20.38 -4.19 15.91
N TYR A 104 20.21 -2.93 16.33
CA TYR A 104 21.30 -2.04 16.71
C TYR A 104 21.10 -1.64 18.18
N THR A 105 22.13 -1.83 18.99
CA THR A 105 22.11 -1.43 20.40
C THR A 105 22.60 0.01 20.50
N THR A 106 21.73 0.90 20.96
CA THR A 106 22.05 2.25 21.41
C THR A 106 22.60 2.19 22.84
N ASP A 107 23.14 3.29 23.33
CA ASP A 107 23.64 3.32 24.71
C ASP A 107 22.51 3.50 25.74
N SER A 108 21.24 3.75 25.29
CA SER A 108 20.10 4.00 26.16
C SER A 108 18.74 3.68 25.51
N TYR A 109 17.62 3.92 26.22
CA TYR A 109 16.26 3.61 25.78
C TYR A 109 15.88 4.31 24.48
N VAL A 110 15.12 3.62 23.61
CA VAL A 110 14.61 4.17 22.36
C VAL A 110 13.08 4.25 22.44
N TYR A 111 12.56 5.38 22.91
CA TYR A 111 11.13 5.68 22.94
C TYR A 111 10.65 6.46 21.70
N SER A 112 11.57 7.14 21.05
CA SER A 112 11.34 7.82 19.78
C SER A 112 10.89 6.83 18.72
N SER A 113 9.83 7.17 17.98
CA SER A 113 9.36 6.35 16.86
C SER A 113 10.30 6.50 15.67
N PRO A 114 10.71 5.40 15.00
CA PRO A 114 11.60 5.48 13.86
C PRO A 114 11.00 6.26 12.69
N ALA A 115 11.81 7.13 12.07
CA ALA A 115 11.56 7.65 10.74
C ALA A 115 12.46 6.91 9.75
N VAL A 116 11.87 6.37 8.66
CA VAL A 116 12.62 5.66 7.62
C VAL A 116 12.50 6.41 6.31
N VAL A 117 13.62 6.92 5.81
CA VAL A 117 13.66 7.76 4.61
C VAL A 117 14.90 7.42 3.80
N ASN A 118 14.71 7.13 2.50
CA ASN A 118 15.80 6.82 1.55
C ASN A 118 16.79 5.75 2.06
N GLY A 119 16.28 4.67 2.67
CA GLY A 119 17.09 3.57 3.17
C GLY A 119 17.85 3.86 4.48
N VAL A 120 17.50 4.92 5.19
CA VAL A 120 18.07 5.28 6.50
C VAL A 120 16.98 5.31 7.57
N VAL A 121 17.24 4.68 8.72
CA VAL A 121 16.40 4.71 9.92
C VAL A 121 16.94 5.75 10.87
N TYR A 122 16.10 6.69 11.30
CA TYR A 122 16.44 7.74 12.26
C TYR A 122 15.63 7.54 13.54
N VAL A 123 16.30 7.65 14.69
CA VAL A 123 15.69 7.56 16.03
C VAL A 123 16.40 8.49 17.01
N GLY A 124 15.67 8.88 18.07
CA GLY A 124 16.24 9.52 19.25
C GLY A 124 16.39 8.54 20.40
N SER A 125 17.36 8.75 21.30
CA SER A 125 17.53 7.98 22.53
C SER A 125 17.27 8.83 23.78
N VAL A 126 16.91 8.14 24.87
CA VAL A 126 16.54 8.75 26.15
C VAL A 126 17.43 8.20 27.24
N GLU A 127 18.05 9.08 27.97
CA GLU A 127 19.00 8.77 29.04
C GLU A 127 18.54 7.64 29.96
N ASN A 128 19.43 6.66 30.17
CA ASN A 128 19.39 5.70 31.24
C ASN A 128 20.72 5.80 32.01
N ASN A 129 20.70 6.45 33.18
CA ASN A 129 21.88 6.66 34.02
C ASN A 129 22.94 7.63 33.46
N GLY A 130 22.60 8.64 32.68
CA GLY A 130 23.47 9.75 32.32
C GLY A 130 24.38 9.54 31.11
N ILE A 131 24.08 8.60 30.21
CA ILE A 131 25.07 8.14 29.22
C ILE A 131 24.72 8.45 27.76
N ASP A 132 23.43 8.61 27.37
CA ASP A 132 23.08 8.78 25.96
C ASP A 132 21.88 9.69 25.72
N ASN A 133 22.10 10.71 24.91
CA ASN A 133 21.09 11.66 24.45
C ASN A 133 21.29 11.89 22.94
N ASN A 134 21.36 10.81 22.18
CA ASN A 134 21.75 10.87 20.78
C ASN A 134 20.56 10.79 19.82
N VAL A 135 20.74 11.39 18.68
CA VAL A 135 20.01 11.09 17.45
C VAL A 135 20.87 10.13 16.63
N TYR A 136 20.32 9.01 16.24
CA TYR A 136 21.01 7.99 15.44
C TYR A 136 20.45 7.94 14.03
N ALA A 137 21.34 7.71 13.06
CA ALA A 137 21.00 7.27 11.71
C ALA A 137 21.62 5.90 11.44
N LEU A 138 20.79 4.94 11.07
CA LEU A 138 21.18 3.57 10.82
C LEU A 138 20.86 3.20 9.37
N ASN A 139 21.70 2.37 8.74
CA ASN A 139 21.38 1.79 7.45
C ASN A 139 20.17 0.85 7.60
N ALA A 140 19.09 1.10 6.86
CA ALA A 140 17.85 0.36 6.98
C ALA A 140 17.99 -1.14 6.65
N THR A 141 18.93 -1.51 5.77
CA THR A 141 19.16 -2.91 5.35
C THR A 141 20.04 -3.66 6.33
N THR A 142 21.07 -3.04 6.86
CA THR A 142 22.13 -3.72 7.64
C THR A 142 22.09 -3.43 9.14
N GLY A 143 21.38 -2.38 9.57
CA GLY A 143 21.40 -1.89 10.95
C GLY A 143 22.68 -1.18 11.35
N THR A 144 23.67 -1.02 10.45
CA THR A 144 24.92 -0.36 10.80
C THR A 144 24.71 1.14 11.01
N LYS A 145 25.34 1.68 12.06
CA LYS A 145 25.33 3.12 12.33
C LYS A 145 26.04 3.88 11.20
N LEU A 146 25.33 4.84 10.61
CA LEU A 146 25.87 5.77 9.63
C LEU A 146 26.46 6.99 10.33
N TRP A 147 25.70 7.56 11.26
CA TRP A 147 26.14 8.66 12.11
C TRP A 147 25.32 8.72 13.40
N SER A 148 25.81 9.48 14.37
CA SER A 148 25.03 9.90 15.53
C SER A 148 25.36 11.35 15.87
N TYR A 149 24.38 12.06 16.45
CA TYR A 149 24.52 13.44 16.93
C TYR A 149 24.07 13.51 18.38
N ALA A 150 24.95 14.00 19.27
CA ALA A 150 24.62 14.17 20.69
C ALA A 150 23.90 15.50 20.93
N THR A 151 22.70 15.44 21.50
CA THR A 151 22.03 16.57 22.15
C THR A 151 22.53 16.72 23.60
N ARG A 152 21.99 17.67 24.35
CA ARG A 152 22.40 17.88 25.74
C ARG A 152 21.45 17.25 26.76
N ALA A 153 20.32 16.71 26.31
CA ALA A 153 19.32 16.02 27.13
C ALA A 153 18.48 15.07 26.27
N ASN A 154 17.57 14.35 26.90
CA ASN A 154 16.75 13.30 26.32
C ASN A 154 16.06 13.69 25.00
N VAL A 155 15.95 12.70 24.10
CA VAL A 155 15.30 12.84 22.80
C VAL A 155 14.08 11.91 22.73
N TYR A 156 12.96 12.33 23.33
CA TYR A 156 11.66 11.64 23.22
C TYR A 156 10.96 11.91 21.89
N SER A 157 11.22 13.08 21.34
CA SER A 157 10.69 13.50 20.04
C SER A 157 10.99 12.47 18.94
N SER A 158 10.04 12.19 18.07
CA SER A 158 10.28 11.38 16.88
C SER A 158 10.78 12.26 15.74
N PRO A 159 11.78 11.79 14.96
CA PRO A 159 12.35 12.59 13.88
C PRO A 159 11.34 12.86 12.76
N ALA A 160 11.37 14.08 12.19
CA ALA A 160 10.78 14.39 10.90
C ALA A 160 11.88 14.65 9.88
N VAL A 161 11.79 14.02 8.70
CA VAL A 161 12.79 14.17 7.63
C VAL A 161 12.12 14.73 6.39
N ALA A 162 12.62 15.87 5.94
CA ALA A 162 12.13 16.53 4.74
C ALA A 162 13.27 17.29 4.03
N ASN A 163 13.32 17.21 2.69
CA ASN A 163 14.28 17.94 1.86
C ASN A 163 15.74 17.76 2.28
N GLY A 164 16.14 16.54 2.70
CA GLY A 164 17.50 16.24 3.15
C GLY A 164 17.87 16.74 4.54
N MET A 165 16.91 17.27 5.29
CA MET A 165 17.05 17.73 6.66
C MET A 165 16.29 16.82 7.62
N LEU A 166 16.88 16.57 8.79
CA LEU A 166 16.25 15.91 9.93
C LEU A 166 15.93 16.96 10.99
N TYR A 167 14.71 16.98 11.49
CA TYR A 167 14.25 17.85 12.57
C TYR A 167 13.86 17.00 13.78
N ILE A 168 14.26 17.43 14.99
CA ILE A 168 14.01 16.69 16.22
C ILE A 168 14.06 17.61 17.46
N GLY A 169 13.13 17.40 18.37
CA GLY A 169 13.10 18.10 19.65
C GLY A 169 13.91 17.39 20.73
N SER A 170 14.39 18.14 21.71
CA SER A 170 15.10 17.60 22.88
C SER A 170 14.64 18.27 24.18
N GLU A 171 14.79 17.56 25.30
CA GLU A 171 14.60 18.12 26.64
C GLU A 171 15.60 19.21 27.00
N ASP A 172 16.67 19.40 26.23
CA ASP A 172 17.62 20.52 26.39
C ASP A 172 17.06 21.86 25.90
N TRP A 173 15.76 21.91 25.62
CA TRP A 173 14.97 23.07 25.20
C TRP A 173 15.17 23.50 23.74
N ASN A 174 15.82 22.65 22.96
CA ASN A 174 16.07 22.98 21.56
C ASN A 174 15.29 22.07 20.60
N LEU A 175 14.84 22.69 19.51
CA LEU A 175 14.57 22.00 18.26
C LEU A 175 15.86 22.04 17.41
N TYR A 176 16.32 20.89 16.97
CA TYR A 176 17.49 20.73 16.12
C TYR A 176 17.12 20.47 14.67
N ALA A 177 17.92 21.01 13.76
CA ALA A 177 17.96 20.61 12.36
C ALA A 177 19.35 20.11 12.01
N LEU A 178 19.41 18.89 11.51
CA LEU A 178 20.63 18.20 11.11
C LEU A 178 20.55 17.87 9.62
N ASN A 179 21.70 17.80 8.95
CA ASN A 179 21.77 17.20 7.63
C ASN A 179 21.46 15.71 7.74
N ALA A 180 20.40 15.24 7.08
CA ALA A 180 19.92 13.86 7.22
C ALA A 180 20.94 12.82 6.74
N THR A 181 21.80 13.16 5.76
CA THR A 181 22.82 12.25 5.21
C THR A 181 24.06 12.14 6.10
N THR A 182 24.51 13.26 6.68
CA THR A 182 25.82 13.33 7.37
C THR A 182 25.71 13.46 8.87
N GLY A 183 24.54 13.79 9.43
CA GLY A 183 24.34 14.14 10.83
C GLY A 183 24.91 15.51 11.21
N ALA A 184 25.46 16.27 10.27
CA ALA A 184 26.03 17.57 10.55
C ALA A 184 24.95 18.55 11.06
N PHE A 185 25.29 19.27 12.13
CA PHE A 185 24.48 20.36 12.66
C PHE A 185 24.27 21.44 11.59
N VAL A 186 23.02 21.88 11.42
CA VAL A 186 22.69 22.99 10.51
C VAL A 186 22.22 24.20 11.32
N TRP A 187 21.20 24.03 12.15
CA TRP A 187 20.71 25.06 13.05
C TRP A 187 19.99 24.44 14.26
N SER A 188 19.81 25.22 15.31
CA SER A 188 18.90 24.91 16.40
C SER A 188 18.11 26.16 16.79
N TYR A 189 16.93 25.94 17.35
CA TYR A 189 16.08 26.98 17.91
C TYR A 189 15.79 26.69 19.38
N ALA A 190 16.15 27.63 20.26
CA ALA A 190 15.90 27.52 21.69
C ALA A 190 14.43 27.91 21.99
N ALA A 191 13.60 26.92 22.30
CA ALA A 191 12.19 27.11 22.67
C ALA A 191 12.03 27.64 24.10
N GLY A 192 13.09 27.62 24.91
CA GLY A 192 13.09 28.08 26.30
C GLY A 192 12.56 27.07 27.33
N TYR A 193 12.02 25.95 26.88
CA TYR A 193 11.54 24.81 27.69
C TYR A 193 11.64 23.51 26.86
N PRO A 194 11.50 22.33 27.50
CA PRO A 194 11.57 21.04 26.83
C PRO A 194 10.71 20.94 25.56
N VAL A 195 11.25 20.26 24.55
CA VAL A 195 10.55 19.99 23.29
C VAL A 195 10.31 18.49 23.15
N PHE A 196 9.23 18.03 23.77
CA PHE A 196 8.77 16.62 23.67
C PHE A 196 8.02 16.34 22.37
N SER A 197 7.33 17.36 21.88
CA SER A 197 6.55 17.32 20.64
C SER A 197 7.43 16.90 19.46
N SER A 198 6.93 16.00 18.61
CA SER A 198 7.59 15.64 17.36
C SER A 198 7.31 16.70 16.30
N PRO A 199 8.34 17.21 15.58
CA PRO A 199 8.15 18.28 14.60
C PRO A 199 7.37 17.81 13.37
N ALA A 200 6.42 18.62 12.88
CA ALA A 200 5.81 18.45 11.57
C ALA A 200 6.40 19.43 10.56
N VAL A 201 6.61 18.98 9.32
CA VAL A 201 7.22 19.82 8.26
C VAL A 201 6.28 19.92 7.07
N ALA A 202 5.89 21.14 6.72
CA ALA A 202 5.05 21.42 5.55
C ALA A 202 5.45 22.74 4.88
N ASN A 203 5.51 22.74 3.56
CA ASN A 203 5.74 23.96 2.74
C ASN A 203 6.96 24.79 3.18
N GLY A 204 8.07 24.13 3.58
CA GLY A 204 9.27 24.82 4.00
C GLY A 204 9.23 25.40 5.42
N VAL A 205 8.24 25.04 6.22
CA VAL A 205 8.08 25.45 7.63
C VAL A 205 8.05 24.22 8.54
N VAL A 206 8.75 24.29 9.66
CA VAL A 206 8.72 23.31 10.76
C VAL A 206 7.79 23.82 11.85
N TYR A 207 6.85 23.00 12.26
CA TYR A 207 5.92 23.28 13.35
C TYR A 207 6.22 22.35 14.53
N VAL A 208 6.28 22.89 15.73
CA VAL A 208 6.59 22.11 16.93
C VAL A 208 5.95 22.73 18.18
N GLY A 209 5.57 21.88 19.13
CA GLY A 209 5.10 22.31 20.44
C GLY A 209 6.23 22.32 21.48
N SER A 210 6.07 23.10 22.53
CA SER A 210 6.97 23.14 23.68
C SER A 210 6.19 23.23 25.00
N ASP A 211 6.83 22.79 26.08
CA ASP A 211 6.31 22.86 27.44
C ASP A 211 6.04 24.30 27.93
N ASN A 212 6.56 25.33 27.24
CA ASN A 212 6.26 26.73 27.54
C ASN A 212 4.91 27.22 26.99
N HIS A 213 4.03 26.31 26.64
CA HIS A 213 2.70 26.57 26.11
C HIS A 213 2.66 27.16 24.68
N ASN A 214 3.78 27.17 23.96
CA ASN A 214 3.83 27.70 22.61
C ASN A 214 3.87 26.62 21.54
N VAL A 215 3.17 26.88 20.46
CA VAL A 215 3.39 26.28 19.16
C VAL A 215 4.27 27.21 18.37
N TYR A 216 5.39 26.71 17.84
CA TYR A 216 6.34 27.47 17.04
C TYR A 216 6.26 27.05 15.58
N ALA A 217 6.40 28.02 14.69
CA ALA A 217 6.68 27.82 13.27
C ALA A 217 8.02 28.48 12.92
N LEU A 218 8.89 27.69 12.31
CA LEU A 218 10.26 28.08 11.96
C LEU A 218 10.51 27.79 10.49
N ASN A 219 11.32 28.63 9.83
CA ASN A 219 11.79 28.33 8.48
C ASN A 219 12.61 27.02 8.50
N ALA A 220 12.22 26.05 7.72
CA ALA A 220 12.83 24.72 7.72
C ALA A 220 14.32 24.74 7.34
N THR A 221 14.74 25.66 6.44
CA THR A 221 16.13 25.74 5.96
C THR A 221 17.04 26.48 6.93
N THR A 222 16.55 27.56 7.56
CA THR A 222 17.40 28.49 8.31
C THR A 222 17.18 28.48 9.81
N GLY A 223 16.08 27.86 10.31
CA GLY A 223 15.67 27.94 11.70
C GLY A 223 15.09 29.30 12.11
N ALA A 224 14.97 30.24 11.16
CA ALA A 224 14.45 31.57 11.44
C ALA A 224 13.00 31.49 11.95
N PHE A 225 12.72 32.25 13.01
CA PHE A 225 11.37 32.37 13.57
C PHE A 225 10.40 32.93 12.53
N VAL A 226 9.24 32.28 12.38
CA VAL A 226 8.14 32.74 11.52
C VAL A 226 7.00 33.28 12.39
N TRP A 227 6.47 32.45 13.28
CA TRP A 227 5.47 32.85 14.24
C TRP A 227 5.46 31.89 15.45
N SER A 228 4.84 32.33 16.53
CA SER A 228 4.42 31.46 17.64
C SER A 228 3.01 31.80 18.09
N TYR A 229 2.33 30.81 18.65
CA TYR A 229 1.01 30.98 19.23
C TYR A 229 1.00 30.33 20.63
N THR A 230 0.62 31.10 21.66
CA THR A 230 0.52 30.62 23.03
C THR A 230 -0.88 30.02 23.24
N ILE A 231 -0.92 28.75 23.66
CA ILE A 231 -2.14 28.04 24.05
C ILE A 231 -2.26 27.93 25.58
N GLY A 232 -3.39 27.40 26.06
CA GLY A 232 -3.71 27.39 27.51
C GLY A 232 -2.89 26.44 28.36
N GLY A 233 -2.13 25.52 27.78
CA GLY A 233 -1.32 24.53 28.50
C GLY A 233 -0.10 24.06 27.73
N GLN A 234 0.65 23.13 28.31
CA GLN A 234 1.83 22.52 27.68
C GLN A 234 1.46 21.85 26.35
N VAL A 235 2.32 21.97 25.35
CA VAL A 235 2.16 21.37 24.02
C VAL A 235 2.99 20.11 23.91
N LEU A 236 2.52 19.03 24.52
CA LEU A 236 3.12 17.70 24.47
C LEU A 236 2.69 16.94 23.21
N SER A 237 1.51 17.26 22.72
CA SER A 237 0.97 16.77 21.44
C SER A 237 1.85 17.20 20.26
N SER A 238 2.06 16.29 19.31
CA SER A 238 2.77 16.62 18.06
C SER A 238 1.80 17.26 17.06
N PRO A 239 2.18 18.38 16.39
CA PRO A 239 1.31 19.02 15.41
C PRO A 239 1.01 18.11 14.21
N ALA A 240 -0.22 18.21 13.69
CA ALA A 240 -0.58 17.71 12.38
C ALA A 240 -0.85 18.88 11.43
N VAL A 241 -0.34 18.83 10.20
CA VAL A 241 -0.51 19.91 9.23
C VAL A 241 -1.23 19.40 8.00
N ALA A 242 -2.40 19.97 7.74
CA ALA A 242 -3.18 19.62 6.56
C ALA A 242 -3.90 20.87 6.00
N ASN A 243 -3.92 21.02 4.68
CA ASN A 243 -4.63 22.08 3.96
C ASN A 243 -4.36 23.50 4.50
N GLY A 244 -3.10 23.78 4.89
CA GLY A 244 -2.71 25.10 5.40
C GLY A 244 -3.12 25.39 6.85
N VAL A 245 -3.50 24.35 7.61
CA VAL A 245 -3.89 24.45 9.02
C VAL A 245 -3.01 23.53 9.87
N VAL A 246 -2.55 24.05 11.01
CA VAL A 246 -1.82 23.30 12.05
C VAL A 246 -2.80 22.93 13.16
N TYR A 247 -2.93 21.65 13.44
CA TYR A 247 -3.78 21.13 14.53
C TYR A 247 -2.90 20.60 15.65
N VAL A 248 -3.23 20.94 16.90
CA VAL A 248 -2.45 20.54 18.06
C VAL A 248 -3.34 20.42 19.30
N GLY A 249 -3.02 19.46 20.17
CA GLY A 249 -3.65 19.29 21.47
C GLY A 249 -2.89 20.03 22.58
N SER A 250 -3.60 20.51 23.57
CA SER A 250 -3.06 21.11 24.78
C SER A 250 -3.29 20.22 25.99
N PHE A 251 -2.23 19.99 26.77
CA PHE A 251 -2.26 19.05 27.87
C PHE A 251 -3.09 19.55 29.06
N GLN A 252 -2.94 20.78 29.51
CA GLN A 252 -3.56 21.24 30.76
C GLN A 252 -4.97 21.81 30.60
N ASP A 253 -5.26 22.47 29.48
CA ASP A 253 -6.57 23.08 29.25
C ASP A 253 -7.54 22.20 28.44
N GLY A 254 -7.10 21.00 28.08
CA GLY A 254 -7.94 20.02 27.40
C GLY A 254 -8.45 20.45 26.03
N THR A 255 -7.74 21.35 25.35
CA THR A 255 -8.23 22.00 24.13
C THR A 255 -7.45 21.56 22.90
N VAL A 256 -8.18 21.32 21.80
CA VAL A 256 -7.64 21.16 20.46
C VAL A 256 -7.67 22.50 19.76
N TYR A 257 -6.54 22.94 19.23
CA TYR A 257 -6.38 24.18 18.50
C TYR A 257 -6.15 23.93 17.02
N ALA A 258 -6.74 24.78 16.18
CA ALA A 258 -6.43 24.90 14.76
C ALA A 258 -5.89 26.30 14.48
N LEU A 259 -4.67 26.34 13.96
CA LEU A 259 -3.96 27.59 13.67
C LEU A 259 -3.71 27.69 12.15
N ASN A 260 -3.78 28.89 11.61
CA ASN A 260 -3.36 29.14 10.23
C ASN A 260 -1.87 28.88 10.09
N ALA A 261 -1.48 27.97 9.21
CA ALA A 261 -0.09 27.53 9.06
C ALA A 261 0.87 28.67 8.64
N THR A 262 0.37 29.69 7.93
CA THR A 262 1.18 30.80 7.45
C THR A 262 1.35 31.90 8.50
N SER A 263 0.28 32.24 9.23
CA SER A 263 0.26 33.40 10.12
C SER A 263 0.26 33.07 11.62
N GLY A 264 0.03 31.81 12.00
CA GLY A 264 -0.17 31.42 13.39
C GLY A 264 -1.52 31.85 13.98
N ALA A 265 -2.37 32.54 13.24
CA ALA A 265 -3.64 33.00 13.74
C ALA A 265 -4.55 31.82 14.10
N LYS A 266 -5.17 31.88 15.27
CA LYS A 266 -6.16 30.87 15.67
C LYS A 266 -7.38 30.93 14.74
N LEU A 267 -7.71 29.81 14.13
CA LEU A 267 -8.91 29.65 13.31
C LEU A 267 -10.09 29.20 14.16
N TRP A 268 -9.87 28.19 14.96
CA TRP A 268 -10.85 27.68 15.93
C TRP A 268 -10.15 26.92 17.07
N ASN A 269 -10.90 26.64 18.11
CA ASN A 269 -10.52 25.70 19.15
C ASN A 269 -11.74 24.91 19.62
N TYR A 270 -11.49 23.71 20.17
CA TYR A 270 -12.51 22.84 20.76
C TYR A 270 -11.99 22.29 22.08
N THR A 271 -12.72 22.50 23.19
CA THR A 271 -12.34 22.00 24.50
C THR A 271 -13.03 20.65 24.75
N THR A 272 -12.26 19.63 25.08
CA THR A 272 -12.69 18.31 25.51
C THR A 272 -13.01 18.31 27.02
N GLY A 273 -13.37 17.18 27.59
CA GLY A 273 -13.66 17.08 29.03
C GLY A 273 -12.42 17.00 29.93
N ASN A 274 -11.22 16.77 29.37
CA ASN A 274 -9.96 16.66 30.10
C ASN A 274 -8.78 16.88 29.16
N GLU A 275 -7.52 16.75 29.65
CA GLU A 275 -6.30 17.00 28.92
C GLU A 275 -6.21 16.26 27.58
N VAL A 276 -5.56 16.89 26.58
CA VAL A 276 -5.29 16.34 25.27
C VAL A 276 -3.79 16.09 25.11
N PHE A 277 -3.35 14.87 25.41
CA PHE A 277 -1.99 14.40 25.18
C PHE A 277 -1.82 13.84 23.76
N SER A 278 -2.89 13.24 23.26
CA SER A 278 -2.99 12.65 21.92
C SER A 278 -2.63 13.66 20.82
N SER A 279 -1.82 13.24 19.86
CA SER A 279 -1.54 14.04 18.67
C SER A 279 -2.70 13.90 17.66
N PRO A 280 -3.21 14.99 17.06
CA PRO A 280 -4.34 14.94 16.14
C PRO A 280 -4.05 14.14 14.86
N ALA A 281 -5.01 13.38 14.33
CA ALA A 281 -5.00 12.84 12.97
C ALA A 281 -5.96 13.63 12.09
N VAL A 282 -5.58 13.85 10.82
CA VAL A 282 -6.40 14.62 9.89
C VAL A 282 -6.63 13.84 8.61
N ALA A 283 -7.86 13.43 8.37
CA ALA A 283 -8.24 12.71 7.17
C ALA A 283 -9.61 13.17 6.67
N ASN A 284 -9.76 13.35 5.37
CA ASN A 284 -11.03 13.68 4.70
C ASN A 284 -11.78 14.87 5.32
N GLY A 285 -11.07 15.92 5.75
CA GLY A 285 -11.67 17.11 6.36
C GLY A 285 -12.13 16.94 7.80
N VAL A 286 -11.69 15.89 8.49
CA VAL A 286 -11.99 15.60 9.88
C VAL A 286 -10.70 15.50 10.69
N VAL A 287 -10.68 16.13 11.87
CA VAL A 287 -9.64 16.02 12.88
C VAL A 287 -10.08 14.99 13.93
N TYR A 288 -9.26 13.98 14.16
CA TYR A 288 -9.47 12.96 15.18
C TYR A 288 -8.46 13.14 16.31
N VAL A 289 -8.91 13.04 17.55
CA VAL A 289 -8.03 13.20 18.73
C VAL A 289 -8.58 12.41 19.91
N GLY A 290 -7.68 11.86 20.73
CA GLY A 290 -8.01 11.27 22.02
C GLY A 290 -7.91 12.30 23.15
N SER A 291 -8.66 12.08 24.23
CA SER A 291 -8.61 12.88 25.46
C SER A 291 -8.57 11.98 26.69
N LEU A 292 -8.03 12.53 27.78
CA LEU A 292 -8.00 11.86 29.08
C LEU A 292 -9.39 11.77 29.74
N ASP A 293 -10.42 12.36 29.13
CA ASP A 293 -11.82 12.18 29.52
C ASP A 293 -12.46 10.87 29.05
N ASN A 294 -11.63 9.94 28.55
CA ASN A 294 -12.01 8.65 28.01
C ASN A 294 -12.67 8.71 26.62
N ASN A 295 -12.66 9.86 25.94
CA ASN A 295 -13.28 9.96 24.61
C ASN A 295 -12.25 10.11 23.49
N THR A 296 -12.63 9.56 22.33
CA THR A 296 -12.07 9.91 21.03
C THR A 296 -13.05 10.87 20.35
N TYR A 297 -12.56 12.00 19.88
CA TYR A 297 -13.34 13.03 19.22
C TYR A 297 -13.06 13.06 17.72
N ALA A 298 -14.11 13.32 16.93
CA ALA A 298 -14.01 13.72 15.54
C ALA A 298 -14.58 15.13 15.38
N LEU A 299 -13.74 16.04 14.88
CA LEU A 299 -14.05 17.45 14.72
C LEU A 299 -14.00 17.83 13.23
N ASN A 300 -14.89 18.70 12.78
CA ASN A 300 -14.80 19.27 11.45
C ASN A 300 -13.51 20.11 11.32
N ALA A 301 -12.64 19.77 10.39
CA ALA A 301 -11.32 20.40 10.25
C ALA A 301 -11.40 21.91 9.95
N THR A 302 -12.48 22.38 9.30
CA THR A 302 -12.66 23.79 8.93
C THR A 302 -13.26 24.63 10.07
N THR A 303 -14.21 24.06 10.82
CA THR A 303 -15.01 24.83 11.79
C THR A 303 -14.74 24.49 13.25
N GLY A 304 -14.07 23.39 13.54
CA GLY A 304 -13.89 22.85 14.89
C GLY A 304 -15.17 22.24 15.50
N ALA A 305 -16.27 22.21 14.77
CA ALA A 305 -17.52 21.63 15.28
C ALA A 305 -17.35 20.13 15.52
N LYS A 306 -17.81 19.66 16.69
CA LYS A 306 -17.81 18.22 16.99
C LYS A 306 -18.78 17.50 16.04
N LEU A 307 -18.29 16.53 15.32
CA LEU A 307 -19.08 15.65 14.46
C LEU A 307 -19.61 14.46 15.29
N TRP A 308 -18.72 13.84 16.04
CA TRP A 308 -19.06 12.77 16.98
C TRP A 308 -17.99 12.63 18.07
N SER A 309 -18.29 11.88 19.12
CA SER A 309 -17.34 11.36 20.08
C SER A 309 -17.68 9.93 20.43
N PHE A 310 -16.66 9.13 20.74
CA PHE A 310 -16.80 7.74 21.17
C PHE A 310 -16.11 7.58 22.54
N THR A 311 -16.83 7.03 23.52
CA THR A 311 -16.32 6.82 24.87
C THR A 311 -15.71 5.43 24.98
N THR A 312 -14.45 5.35 25.39
CA THR A 312 -13.71 4.13 25.74
C THR A 312 -13.83 3.85 27.23
N GLY A 313 -13.33 2.70 27.70
CA GLY A 313 -13.35 2.35 29.11
C GLY A 313 -12.28 3.07 29.96
N GLY A 314 -11.36 3.83 29.36
CA GLY A 314 -10.28 4.56 30.04
C GLY A 314 -9.72 5.70 29.20
N ALA A 315 -8.76 6.45 29.74
CA ALA A 315 -8.15 7.59 29.08
C ALA A 315 -7.53 7.24 27.72
N VAL A 316 -7.71 8.11 26.72
CA VAL A 316 -7.17 7.93 25.37
C VAL A 316 -5.91 8.80 25.21
N TRP A 317 -4.77 8.21 25.57
CA TRP A 317 -3.44 8.82 25.42
C TRP A 317 -2.91 8.70 24.00
N SER A 318 -3.31 7.61 23.32
CA SER A 318 -2.78 7.27 22.01
C SER A 318 -3.22 8.26 20.94
N SER A 319 -2.36 8.46 19.96
CA SER A 319 -2.69 9.25 18.77
C SER A 319 -3.48 8.37 17.78
N PRO A 320 -4.60 8.87 17.22
CA PRO A 320 -5.41 8.12 16.28
C PRO A 320 -4.65 7.80 14.99
N ALA A 321 -4.91 6.62 14.44
CA ALA A 321 -4.54 6.25 13.07
C ALA A 321 -5.83 6.06 12.25
N VAL A 322 -5.87 6.64 11.05
CA VAL A 322 -7.04 6.57 10.17
C VAL A 322 -6.72 5.74 8.94
N VAL A 323 -7.51 4.70 8.73
CA VAL A 323 -7.34 3.80 7.58
C VAL A 323 -8.71 3.50 6.98
N ASN A 324 -8.93 3.83 5.71
CA ASN A 324 -10.18 3.55 4.99
C ASN A 324 -11.45 3.99 5.73
N GLY A 325 -11.40 5.15 6.42
CA GLY A 325 -12.53 5.69 7.17
C GLY A 325 -12.76 5.07 8.55
N VAL A 326 -11.88 4.18 9.00
CA VAL A 326 -11.86 3.63 10.36
C VAL A 326 -10.78 4.32 11.18
N VAL A 327 -11.12 4.76 12.38
CA VAL A 327 -10.21 5.39 13.33
C VAL A 327 -9.79 4.35 14.37
N TYR A 328 -8.51 4.14 14.52
CA TYR A 328 -7.93 3.22 15.50
C TYR A 328 -7.30 4.01 16.64
N VAL A 329 -7.62 3.65 17.88
CA VAL A 329 -7.05 4.24 19.08
C VAL A 329 -6.81 3.19 20.16
N GLY A 330 -5.78 3.38 20.98
CA GLY A 330 -5.56 2.63 22.21
C GLY A 330 -6.12 3.40 23.41
N SER A 331 -6.63 2.70 24.38
CA SER A 331 -7.17 3.25 25.64
C SER A 331 -6.46 2.68 26.86
N ALA A 332 -6.43 3.44 27.95
CA ALA A 332 -5.86 3.01 29.23
C ALA A 332 -6.64 1.87 29.90
N ASP A 333 -7.80 1.48 29.37
CA ASP A 333 -8.52 0.27 29.78
C ASP A 333 -7.91 -1.03 29.24
N GLY A 334 -6.80 -0.95 28.50
CA GLY A 334 -6.11 -2.09 27.90
C GLY A 334 -6.66 -2.52 26.55
N ASN A 335 -7.62 -1.79 25.98
CA ASN A 335 -8.22 -2.13 24.69
C ASN A 335 -7.69 -1.24 23.55
N VAL A 336 -7.77 -1.80 22.34
CA VAL A 336 -7.67 -1.07 21.08
C VAL A 336 -9.05 -0.99 20.46
N TYR A 337 -9.47 0.20 20.10
CA TYR A 337 -10.75 0.47 19.48
C TYR A 337 -10.59 0.77 17.99
N ALA A 338 -11.47 0.19 17.18
CA ALA A 338 -11.68 0.55 15.78
C ALA A 338 -13.04 1.25 15.70
N ILE A 339 -13.04 2.55 15.43
CA ILE A 339 -14.21 3.43 15.46
C ILE A 339 -14.50 3.88 14.04
N GLY A 340 -15.70 3.60 13.56
CA GLY A 340 -16.16 3.98 12.22
C GLY A 340 -17.66 3.80 12.12
N ASN A 341 -18.24 4.22 11.00
CA ASN A 341 -19.61 3.83 10.71
C ASN A 341 -19.67 2.31 10.59
N GLU A 342 -20.75 1.66 11.02
CA GLU A 342 -21.01 0.23 10.80
C GLU A 342 -21.15 -0.16 9.31
N SER A 343 -20.88 0.72 8.39
CA SER A 343 -20.55 0.30 7.03
C SER A 343 -19.14 -0.33 7.08
N VAL A 344 -19.07 -1.56 7.56
CA VAL A 344 -18.09 -2.52 7.05
C VAL A 344 -18.16 -2.33 5.54
N SER A 345 -17.16 -1.68 4.94
CA SER A 345 -17.12 -1.59 3.48
C SER A 345 -17.19 -3.03 3.01
N GLN A 346 -18.34 -3.41 2.41
CA GLN A 346 -18.57 -4.80 2.07
C GLN A 346 -17.42 -5.24 1.19
N GLN A 347 -16.66 -6.22 1.65
CA GLN A 347 -15.56 -6.79 0.89
C GLN A 347 -16.09 -7.25 -0.46
N THR A 348 -15.33 -6.99 -1.50
CA THR A 348 -15.79 -7.20 -2.87
C THR A 348 -14.93 -8.22 -3.60
N THR A 349 -15.58 -8.95 -4.49
CA THR A 349 -14.93 -9.81 -5.46
C THR A 349 -15.17 -9.25 -6.85
N LEU A 350 -14.11 -8.90 -7.55
CA LEU A 350 -14.14 -8.45 -8.93
C LEU A 350 -13.58 -9.56 -9.82
N THR A 351 -14.43 -10.10 -10.68
CA THR A 351 -14.02 -11.10 -11.67
C THR A 351 -13.71 -10.46 -13.00
N VAL A 352 -12.96 -11.16 -13.85
CA VAL A 352 -12.66 -10.74 -15.21
C VAL A 352 -12.57 -11.95 -16.12
N SER A 353 -13.05 -11.81 -17.35
CA SER A 353 -12.86 -12.76 -18.44
C SER A 353 -12.64 -12.01 -19.76
N ALA A 354 -11.85 -12.60 -20.64
CA ALA A 354 -11.57 -12.09 -21.97
C ALA A 354 -11.41 -13.26 -22.93
N PRO A 355 -11.57 -13.06 -24.26
CA PRO A 355 -11.19 -14.07 -25.22
C PRO A 355 -9.68 -14.31 -25.17
N SER A 356 -9.25 -15.56 -25.38
CA SER A 356 -7.81 -15.88 -25.45
C SER A 356 -7.14 -15.23 -26.66
N PHE A 357 -7.91 -15.02 -27.74
CA PHE A 357 -7.41 -14.46 -29.01
C PHE A 357 -8.35 -13.35 -29.51
N ALA A 358 -7.76 -12.37 -30.21
CA ALA A 358 -8.47 -11.29 -30.89
C ALA A 358 -7.74 -10.93 -32.20
N ALA A 359 -8.44 -10.34 -33.17
CA ALA A 359 -7.81 -9.83 -34.38
C ALA A 359 -7.33 -8.38 -34.21
N VAL A 360 -6.23 -8.04 -34.89
CA VAL A 360 -5.70 -6.66 -34.95
C VAL A 360 -6.80 -5.70 -35.43
N ASN A 361 -6.91 -4.55 -34.74
CA ASN A 361 -7.90 -3.50 -35.00
C ASN A 361 -9.38 -3.93 -34.88
N ARG A 362 -9.66 -5.12 -34.37
CA ARG A 362 -11.04 -5.58 -34.13
C ARG A 362 -11.40 -5.46 -32.68
N PRO A 363 -12.63 -5.01 -32.36
CA PRO A 363 -13.11 -4.94 -30.97
C PRO A 363 -13.22 -6.35 -30.39
N PHE A 364 -12.79 -6.49 -29.13
CA PHE A 364 -13.08 -7.64 -28.29
C PHE A 364 -13.59 -7.16 -26.93
N THR A 365 -14.23 -8.04 -26.19
CA THR A 365 -14.91 -7.66 -24.96
C THR A 365 -14.25 -8.28 -23.75
N ILE A 366 -14.04 -7.45 -22.72
CA ILE A 366 -13.63 -7.84 -21.38
C ILE A 366 -14.88 -7.77 -20.50
N ASN A 367 -15.26 -8.90 -19.92
CA ASN A 367 -16.45 -9.04 -19.09
C ASN A 367 -16.06 -9.43 -17.67
N GLY A 368 -16.97 -9.22 -16.74
CA GLY A 368 -16.83 -9.71 -15.37
C GLY A 368 -18.01 -9.32 -14.51
N THR A 369 -17.85 -9.56 -13.22
CA THR A 369 -18.85 -9.20 -12.21
C THR A 369 -18.17 -8.57 -11.02
N LEU A 370 -18.85 -7.62 -10.38
CA LEU A 370 -18.51 -7.07 -9.07
C LEU A 370 -19.61 -7.45 -8.08
N ASN A 371 -19.23 -8.25 -7.10
CA ASN A 371 -20.12 -8.69 -6.03
C ASN A 371 -19.49 -8.43 -4.67
N THR A 372 -20.28 -8.40 -3.61
CA THR A 372 -19.73 -8.57 -2.25
C THR A 372 -19.16 -9.98 -2.11
N THR A 373 -18.26 -10.21 -1.15
CA THR A 373 -17.76 -11.57 -0.83
C THR A 373 -18.89 -12.52 -0.42
N GLY A 374 -20.01 -11.99 0.07
CA GLY A 374 -21.25 -12.74 0.32
C GLY A 374 -22.09 -13.03 -0.91
N GLY A 375 -21.62 -12.66 -2.13
CA GLY A 375 -22.30 -12.97 -3.40
C GLY A 375 -23.36 -11.95 -3.83
N THR A 376 -23.60 -10.87 -3.07
CA THR A 376 -24.58 -9.83 -3.45
C THR A 376 -24.01 -8.95 -4.57
N ALA A 377 -24.78 -8.78 -5.65
CA ALA A 377 -24.39 -7.95 -6.78
C ALA A 377 -24.29 -6.45 -6.41
N ILE A 378 -23.24 -5.78 -6.90
CA ILE A 378 -23.05 -4.34 -6.72
C ILE A 378 -23.38 -3.64 -8.03
N SER A 379 -24.50 -2.90 -8.03
CA SER A 379 -25.03 -2.21 -9.20
C SER A 379 -24.51 -0.76 -9.30
N GLY A 380 -24.34 -0.26 -10.53
CA GLY A 380 -23.96 1.13 -10.80
C GLY A 380 -22.50 1.47 -10.50
N ALA A 381 -21.68 0.50 -10.11
CA ALA A 381 -20.26 0.69 -9.80
C ALA A 381 -19.45 0.88 -11.08
N THR A 382 -18.69 1.95 -11.19
CA THR A 382 -17.84 2.21 -12.36
C THR A 382 -16.60 1.33 -12.34
N ILE A 383 -16.46 0.46 -13.34
CA ILE A 383 -15.30 -0.41 -13.54
C ILE A 383 -14.37 0.22 -14.56
N GLN A 384 -13.11 0.37 -14.22
CA GLN A 384 -12.04 0.90 -15.10
C GLN A 384 -11.20 -0.26 -15.64
N LEU A 385 -10.96 -0.28 -16.96
CA LEU A 385 -10.01 -1.20 -17.60
C LEU A 385 -8.58 -0.67 -17.42
N GLN A 386 -7.67 -1.57 -17.04
CA GLN A 386 -6.21 -1.32 -17.04
C GLN A 386 -5.50 -2.28 -17.98
N LYS A 387 -4.44 -1.80 -18.61
CA LYS A 387 -3.52 -2.58 -19.45
C LYS A 387 -2.11 -2.52 -18.89
N ASN A 388 -1.40 -3.63 -18.91
CA ASN A 388 0.02 -3.69 -18.58
C ASN A 388 0.84 -3.13 -19.75
N VAL A 389 1.62 -2.10 -19.48
CA VAL A 389 2.55 -1.50 -20.43
C VAL A 389 3.95 -1.59 -19.84
N SER A 390 4.77 -2.50 -20.37
CA SER A 390 6.17 -2.70 -19.91
C SER A 390 6.31 -2.92 -18.41
N GLY A 391 5.42 -3.73 -17.82
CA GLY A 391 5.42 -4.04 -16.38
C GLY A 391 4.59 -3.09 -15.51
N THR A 392 4.11 -1.98 -16.06
CA THR A 392 3.31 -0.98 -15.33
C THR A 392 1.84 -1.03 -15.76
N TRP A 393 0.92 -0.97 -14.80
CA TRP A 393 -0.52 -0.93 -15.06
C TRP A 393 -0.99 0.51 -15.31
N ALA A 394 -1.54 0.76 -16.50
CA ALA A 394 -2.09 2.04 -16.87
C ALA A 394 -3.59 1.94 -17.19
N ASN A 395 -4.36 2.96 -16.83
CA ASN A 395 -5.76 3.06 -17.22
C ASN A 395 -5.88 3.17 -18.74
N VAL A 396 -6.76 2.37 -19.33
CA VAL A 396 -7.11 2.53 -20.75
C VAL A 396 -8.13 3.65 -20.85
N THR A 397 -7.73 4.76 -21.49
CA THR A 397 -8.54 5.99 -21.58
C THR A 397 -9.92 5.73 -22.18
N GLY A 398 -10.96 6.21 -21.53
CA GLY A 398 -12.34 6.07 -21.98
C GLY A 398 -12.88 4.64 -21.92
N LYS A 399 -12.17 3.70 -21.28
CA LYS A 399 -12.61 2.30 -21.13
C LYS A 399 -13.09 2.03 -19.71
N THR A 400 -14.26 2.56 -19.40
CA THR A 400 -15.03 2.31 -18.19
C THR A 400 -16.40 1.78 -18.51
N ASN A 401 -17.01 1.06 -17.57
CA ASN A 401 -18.40 0.60 -17.70
C ASN A 401 -19.03 0.48 -16.31
N PRO A 402 -20.27 0.98 -16.10
CA PRO A 402 -20.99 0.75 -14.87
C PRO A 402 -21.48 -0.70 -14.81
N THR A 403 -21.53 -1.26 -13.61
CA THR A 403 -22.12 -2.58 -13.39
C THR A 403 -23.65 -2.54 -13.50
N THR A 404 -24.23 -3.60 -14.03
CA THR A 404 -25.69 -3.79 -14.11
C THR A 404 -26.29 -4.15 -12.74
N SER A 405 -27.61 -4.35 -12.67
CA SER A 405 -28.30 -4.83 -11.47
C SER A 405 -27.85 -6.23 -11.00
N THR A 406 -27.19 -7.00 -11.87
CA THR A 406 -26.59 -8.30 -11.53
C THR A 406 -25.10 -8.20 -11.20
N GLY A 407 -24.55 -7.00 -11.07
CA GLY A 407 -23.13 -6.75 -10.85
C GLY A 407 -22.25 -6.95 -12.09
N ALA A 408 -22.82 -7.32 -13.24
CA ALA A 408 -22.07 -7.59 -14.45
C ALA A 408 -21.60 -6.30 -15.14
N TYR A 409 -20.42 -6.34 -15.76
CA TYR A 409 -19.89 -5.28 -16.61
C TYR A 409 -19.34 -5.83 -17.92
N ARG A 410 -19.25 -4.95 -18.93
CA ARG A 410 -18.77 -5.30 -20.27
C ARG A 410 -18.01 -4.12 -20.89
N ILE A 411 -16.69 -4.27 -21.09
CA ILE A 411 -15.84 -3.22 -21.66
C ILE A 411 -15.29 -3.70 -23.01
N SER A 412 -15.60 -2.95 -24.07
CA SER A 412 -15.07 -3.22 -25.41
C SER A 412 -13.76 -2.48 -25.63
N THR A 413 -12.73 -3.17 -26.11
CA THR A 413 -11.43 -2.61 -26.45
C THR A 413 -10.87 -3.27 -27.72
N SER A 414 -9.79 -2.73 -28.29
CA SER A 414 -9.09 -3.30 -29.45
C SER A 414 -7.61 -2.96 -29.36
N GLU A 415 -6.78 -3.73 -30.06
CA GLU A 415 -5.34 -3.47 -30.14
C GLU A 415 -4.88 -3.29 -31.59
N PRO A 416 -4.01 -2.30 -31.86
CA PRO A 416 -3.57 -1.97 -33.21
C PRO A 416 -2.43 -2.85 -33.73
N ALA A 417 -1.80 -3.67 -32.89
CA ALA A 417 -0.64 -4.48 -33.27
C ALA A 417 -0.77 -5.92 -32.76
N VAL A 418 -0.08 -6.83 -33.45
CA VAL A 418 0.09 -8.23 -33.01
C VAL A 418 0.90 -8.27 -31.71
N GLY A 419 0.47 -9.10 -30.75
CA GLY A 419 1.17 -9.24 -29.48
C GLY A 419 0.30 -9.92 -28.43
N THR A 420 0.88 -10.19 -27.27
CA THR A 420 0.13 -10.66 -26.10
C THR A 420 -0.03 -9.50 -25.13
N TYR A 421 -1.28 -9.16 -24.85
CA TYR A 421 -1.65 -8.04 -23.99
C TYR A 421 -2.27 -8.55 -22.71
N GLN A 422 -1.87 -7.96 -21.59
CA GLN A 422 -2.42 -8.27 -20.27
C GLN A 422 -3.38 -7.17 -19.84
N TYR A 423 -4.53 -7.57 -19.32
CA TYR A 423 -5.56 -6.69 -18.81
C TYR A 423 -5.99 -7.10 -17.40
N ARG A 424 -6.43 -6.12 -16.64
CA ARG A 424 -7.19 -6.28 -15.41
C ARG A 424 -8.23 -5.18 -15.33
N THR A 425 -9.20 -5.35 -14.46
CA THR A 425 -10.17 -4.32 -14.15
C THR A 425 -10.06 -3.89 -12.69
N ILE A 426 -10.39 -2.64 -12.43
CA ILE A 426 -10.39 -2.09 -11.08
C ILE A 426 -11.72 -1.41 -10.78
N TYR A 427 -12.13 -1.51 -9.53
CA TYR A 427 -13.19 -0.73 -8.91
C TYR A 427 -12.57 0.09 -7.77
N ALA A 428 -12.76 1.40 -7.79
CA ALA A 428 -12.13 2.31 -6.82
C ALA A 428 -12.72 2.19 -5.40
N GLY A 429 -13.87 1.56 -5.26
CA GLY A 429 -14.62 1.55 -4.00
C GLY A 429 -15.47 2.81 -3.79
N ASN A 430 -16.23 2.81 -2.72
CA ASN A 430 -16.95 3.96 -2.19
C ASN A 430 -17.07 3.82 -0.65
N ALA A 431 -17.79 4.72 0.00
CA ALA A 431 -17.95 4.71 1.47
C ALA A 431 -18.54 3.42 2.05
N SER A 432 -19.30 2.64 1.25
CA SER A 432 -20.00 1.44 1.69
C SER A 432 -19.43 0.14 1.11
N VAL A 433 -18.56 0.23 0.10
CA VAL A 433 -18.10 -0.91 -0.70
C VAL A 433 -16.60 -0.77 -0.95
N ALA A 434 -15.83 -1.79 -0.57
CA ALA A 434 -14.38 -1.80 -0.71
C ALA A 434 -13.94 -1.73 -2.18
N SER A 435 -12.78 -1.16 -2.44
CA SER A 435 -12.13 -1.24 -3.74
C SER A 435 -11.78 -2.70 -4.10
N ALA A 436 -11.72 -3.00 -5.39
CA ALA A 436 -11.33 -4.32 -5.87
C ALA A 436 -10.48 -4.24 -7.13
N THR A 437 -9.58 -5.21 -7.27
CA THR A 437 -8.79 -5.43 -8.49
C THR A 437 -9.01 -6.87 -8.93
N SER A 438 -9.33 -7.08 -10.21
CA SER A 438 -9.52 -8.42 -10.75
C SER A 438 -8.20 -9.18 -10.93
N PRO A 439 -8.23 -10.50 -11.10
CA PRO A 439 -7.13 -11.25 -11.69
C PRO A 439 -6.71 -10.68 -13.04
N VAL A 440 -5.53 -11.10 -13.53
CA VAL A 440 -5.01 -10.71 -14.84
C VAL A 440 -5.53 -11.69 -15.91
N VAL A 441 -5.99 -11.14 -17.03
CA VAL A 441 -6.31 -11.92 -18.24
C VAL A 441 -5.35 -11.54 -19.36
N SER A 442 -5.00 -12.50 -20.21
CA SER A 442 -4.12 -12.31 -21.36
C SER A 442 -4.88 -12.53 -22.64
N VAL A 443 -4.72 -11.64 -23.61
CA VAL A 443 -5.32 -11.72 -24.94
C VAL A 443 -4.19 -11.71 -25.98
N LYS A 444 -4.04 -12.78 -26.78
CA LYS A 444 -3.14 -12.82 -27.93
C LYS A 444 -3.84 -12.16 -29.11
N VAL A 445 -3.32 -11.03 -29.55
CA VAL A 445 -3.82 -10.32 -30.75
C VAL A 445 -3.08 -10.80 -31.96
N VAL A 446 -3.84 -11.27 -32.97
CA VAL A 446 -3.31 -11.92 -34.16
C VAL A 446 -3.71 -11.19 -35.43
N SER A 447 -2.88 -11.37 -36.48
CA SER A 447 -3.17 -10.95 -37.84
C SER A 447 -3.13 -12.15 -38.77
N LYS A 448 -3.65 -12.01 -40.00
CA LYS A 448 -3.51 -13.02 -41.04
C LYS A 448 -2.07 -13.46 -41.22
N ALA A 449 -1.13 -12.52 -41.19
CA ALA A 449 0.30 -12.81 -41.37
C ALA A 449 0.87 -13.61 -40.19
N SER A 450 0.52 -13.26 -38.93
CA SER A 450 0.99 -14.01 -37.77
C SER A 450 0.44 -15.44 -37.74
N VAL A 451 -0.83 -15.65 -38.07
CA VAL A 451 -1.45 -16.99 -38.08
C VAL A 451 -0.86 -17.85 -39.21
N LEU A 452 -0.53 -17.26 -40.36
CA LEU A 452 0.23 -17.97 -41.43
C LEU A 452 1.60 -18.40 -40.95
N ALA A 453 2.29 -17.57 -40.16
CA ALA A 453 3.60 -17.94 -39.59
C ALA A 453 3.44 -19.09 -38.57
N ASP A 454 2.38 -19.06 -37.71
CA ASP A 454 2.11 -20.10 -36.74
C ASP A 454 1.70 -21.44 -37.41
N LEU A 455 0.92 -21.41 -38.54
CA LEU A 455 0.64 -22.58 -39.39
C LEU A 455 1.93 -23.18 -39.97
N ASN A 456 2.82 -22.34 -40.47
CA ASN A 456 4.12 -22.79 -40.95
C ASN A 456 4.99 -23.39 -39.84
N ALA A 457 4.96 -22.82 -38.62
CA ALA A 457 5.64 -23.35 -37.45
C ALA A 457 5.11 -24.74 -37.08
N LEU A 458 3.79 -24.95 -37.08
CA LEU A 458 3.16 -26.26 -36.86
C LEU A 458 3.63 -27.26 -37.96
N ARG A 459 3.63 -26.85 -39.22
CA ARG A 459 4.11 -27.68 -40.33
C ARG A 459 5.56 -28.14 -40.13
N LEU A 460 6.46 -27.22 -39.73
CA LEU A 460 7.85 -27.54 -39.43
C LEU A 460 7.97 -28.50 -38.24
N THR A 461 7.15 -28.31 -37.22
CA THR A 461 7.09 -29.22 -36.05
C THR A 461 6.71 -30.62 -36.49
N VAL A 462 5.65 -30.79 -37.32
CA VAL A 462 5.23 -32.10 -37.86
C VAL A 462 6.34 -32.70 -38.75
N MET A 463 7.01 -31.90 -39.55
CA MET A 463 8.13 -32.38 -40.39
C MET A 463 9.30 -32.90 -39.57
N GLY A 464 9.60 -32.27 -38.41
CA GLY A 464 10.66 -32.66 -37.49
C GLY A 464 10.39 -33.94 -36.70
N ILE A 465 9.14 -34.34 -36.55
CA ILE A 465 8.77 -35.59 -35.83
C ILE A 465 9.06 -36.78 -36.74
N PRO A 466 9.73 -37.86 -36.26
CA PRO A 466 10.04 -39.05 -37.07
C PRO A 466 8.76 -39.68 -37.66
N SER A 467 8.83 -40.15 -38.90
CA SER A 467 7.67 -40.79 -39.55
C SER A 467 7.21 -42.08 -38.87
N SER A 468 8.09 -42.77 -38.12
CA SER A 468 7.77 -43.91 -37.29
C SER A 468 6.84 -43.60 -36.12
N THR A 469 6.76 -42.33 -35.70
CA THR A 469 5.85 -41.81 -34.65
C THR A 469 4.41 -41.71 -35.17
N PHE A 470 4.20 -41.73 -36.47
CA PHE A 470 2.88 -41.66 -37.09
C PHE A 470 2.41 -43.04 -37.54
N ILE A 471 1.10 -43.21 -37.69
CA ILE A 471 0.54 -44.32 -38.46
C ILE A 471 0.98 -44.13 -39.94
N PRO A 472 1.31 -45.21 -40.68
CA PRO A 472 1.75 -45.09 -42.07
C PRO A 472 0.78 -44.26 -42.93
N GLY A 473 1.30 -43.26 -43.62
CA GLY A 473 0.56 -42.34 -44.47
C GLY A 473 -0.04 -41.11 -43.73
N THR A 474 -0.25 -41.16 -42.44
CA THR A 474 -0.97 -40.08 -41.71
C THR A 474 -0.14 -38.82 -41.48
N LYS A 475 1.20 -38.93 -41.47
CA LYS A 475 2.08 -37.75 -41.46
C LYS A 475 1.87 -36.89 -42.72
N ILE A 476 1.74 -37.51 -43.89
CA ILE A 476 1.47 -36.82 -45.16
C ILE A 476 0.06 -36.20 -45.11
N ALA A 477 -0.93 -36.92 -44.61
CA ALA A 477 -2.30 -36.40 -44.43
C ALA A 477 -2.30 -35.18 -43.48
N THR A 478 -1.59 -35.23 -42.35
CA THR A 478 -1.45 -34.10 -41.43
C THR A 478 -0.87 -32.87 -42.12
N LEU A 479 0.20 -33.04 -42.88
CA LEU A 479 0.84 -31.94 -43.63
C LEU A 479 -0.08 -31.39 -44.71
N ALA A 480 -0.89 -32.23 -45.38
CA ALA A 480 -1.86 -31.82 -46.39
C ALA A 480 -2.97 -30.95 -45.79
N LEU A 481 -3.48 -31.33 -44.60
CA LEU A 481 -4.53 -30.55 -43.88
C LEU A 481 -3.97 -29.18 -43.42
N ILE A 482 -2.73 -29.13 -42.92
CA ILE A 482 -2.11 -27.87 -42.54
C ILE A 482 -1.94 -26.98 -43.81
N SER A 483 -1.52 -27.55 -44.94
CA SER A 483 -1.38 -26.80 -46.19
C SER A 483 -2.73 -26.31 -46.73
N ALA A 484 -3.78 -27.09 -46.59
CA ALA A 484 -5.15 -26.69 -46.99
C ALA A 484 -5.64 -25.52 -46.09
N ALA A 485 -5.40 -25.58 -44.79
CA ALA A 485 -5.68 -24.46 -43.87
C ALA A 485 -4.89 -23.19 -44.25
N GLU A 486 -3.60 -23.32 -44.61
CA GLU A 486 -2.81 -22.19 -45.11
C GLU A 486 -3.43 -21.58 -46.40
N ILE A 487 -3.86 -22.39 -47.35
CA ILE A 487 -4.50 -21.95 -48.59
C ILE A 487 -5.82 -21.23 -48.27
N ASN A 488 -6.69 -21.83 -47.47
CA ASN A 488 -7.95 -21.22 -47.05
C ASN A 488 -7.73 -19.85 -46.40
N LEU A 489 -6.75 -19.72 -45.50
CA LEU A 489 -6.42 -18.44 -44.89
C LEU A 489 -5.88 -17.43 -45.88
N ARG A 490 -5.03 -17.85 -46.86
CA ARG A 490 -4.49 -16.96 -47.92
C ARG A 490 -5.59 -16.38 -48.80
N VAL A 491 -6.61 -17.16 -49.13
CA VAL A 491 -7.76 -16.68 -49.95
C VAL A 491 -8.81 -15.92 -49.09
N GLY A 492 -8.53 -15.68 -47.81
CA GLY A 492 -9.40 -14.87 -46.95
C GLY A 492 -10.56 -15.64 -46.31
N ASN A 493 -10.45 -16.95 -46.18
CA ASN A 493 -11.42 -17.81 -45.55
C ASN A 493 -10.91 -18.48 -44.24
N PRO A 494 -10.71 -17.70 -43.15
CA PRO A 494 -10.20 -18.24 -41.89
C PRO A 494 -11.18 -19.24 -41.24
N GLY A 495 -12.48 -19.11 -41.52
CA GLY A 495 -13.50 -20.04 -41.00
C GLY A 495 -13.37 -21.45 -41.59
N ALA A 496 -13.15 -21.58 -42.89
CA ALA A 496 -12.85 -22.86 -43.53
C ALA A 496 -11.55 -23.47 -43.00
N ALA A 497 -10.49 -22.66 -42.86
CA ALA A 497 -9.23 -23.10 -42.27
C ALA A 497 -9.41 -23.62 -40.80
N ALA A 498 -10.18 -22.93 -39.99
CA ALA A 498 -10.50 -23.35 -38.60
C ALA A 498 -11.29 -24.65 -38.59
N THR A 499 -12.29 -24.78 -39.47
CA THR A 499 -13.15 -25.99 -39.57
C THR A 499 -12.29 -27.19 -39.95
N GLU A 500 -11.42 -27.04 -40.91
CA GLU A 500 -10.53 -28.12 -41.39
C GLU A 500 -9.64 -28.66 -40.26
N LEU A 501 -8.96 -27.78 -39.55
CA LEU A 501 -8.14 -28.17 -38.40
C LEU A 501 -8.99 -28.80 -37.28
N LYS A 502 -10.16 -28.26 -37.01
CA LYS A 502 -11.06 -28.71 -35.93
C LYS A 502 -11.66 -30.06 -36.20
N THR A 503 -12.13 -30.30 -37.41
CA THR A 503 -12.93 -31.50 -37.76
C THR A 503 -12.10 -32.61 -38.37
N ALA A 504 -11.04 -32.29 -39.16
CA ALA A 504 -10.25 -33.25 -39.87
C ALA A 504 -8.88 -33.58 -39.20
N LEU A 505 -8.32 -32.65 -38.41
CA LEU A 505 -6.99 -32.86 -37.80
C LEU A 505 -7.02 -33.11 -36.30
N LEU A 506 -7.72 -32.25 -35.54
CA LEU A 506 -7.68 -32.27 -34.06
C LEU A 506 -8.17 -33.61 -33.45
N PRO A 507 -9.22 -34.27 -33.96
CA PRO A 507 -9.71 -35.54 -33.39
C PRO A 507 -8.69 -36.69 -33.48
N HIS A 508 -7.70 -36.59 -34.37
CA HIS A 508 -6.65 -37.59 -34.53
C HIS A 508 -5.40 -37.35 -33.70
N MET A 509 -5.46 -36.42 -32.73
CA MET A 509 -4.34 -36.06 -31.85
C MET A 509 -4.75 -35.98 -30.38
N SER A 510 -5.96 -36.40 -30.01
CA SER A 510 -6.57 -36.06 -28.70
C SER A 510 -6.53 -37.17 -27.65
N GLY A 511 -6.22 -38.42 -28.02
CA GLY A 511 -6.35 -39.58 -27.13
C GLY A 511 -5.54 -39.48 -25.84
N CYS A 512 -4.29 -39.00 -25.92
CA CYS A 512 -3.46 -38.84 -24.73
C CYS A 512 -3.96 -37.74 -23.78
N SER A 513 -4.58 -36.68 -24.28
CA SER A 513 -5.16 -35.65 -23.43
C SER A 513 -6.43 -36.11 -22.71
N ALA A 514 -7.18 -37.03 -23.32
CA ALA A 514 -8.43 -37.56 -22.80
C ALA A 514 -8.22 -38.76 -21.88
N THR A 515 -7.33 -39.69 -22.26
CA THR A 515 -7.19 -41.01 -21.62
C THR A 515 -5.80 -41.34 -21.09
N GLY A 516 -4.82 -40.46 -21.31
CA GLY A 516 -3.40 -40.69 -20.99
C GLY A 516 -2.69 -41.68 -21.94
N LYS A 517 -3.36 -42.13 -23.00
CA LYS A 517 -2.80 -43.05 -24.02
C LYS A 517 -3.32 -42.64 -25.41
N PRO A 518 -2.56 -42.88 -26.50
CA PRO A 518 -3.10 -42.77 -27.85
C PRO A 518 -4.24 -43.74 -28.04
N ASP A 519 -5.32 -43.32 -28.70
CA ASP A 519 -6.47 -44.18 -29.03
C ASP A 519 -6.37 -44.71 -30.47
N SER A 520 -7.36 -45.55 -30.87
CA SER A 520 -7.35 -46.16 -32.19
C SER A 520 -7.57 -45.19 -33.34
N ASN A 521 -8.05 -43.98 -33.07
CA ASN A 521 -8.32 -42.92 -34.06
C ASN A 521 -7.13 -41.96 -34.21
N ASP A 522 -6.16 -42.04 -33.29
CA ASP A 522 -5.02 -41.13 -33.31
C ASP A 522 -4.03 -41.46 -34.44
N TRP A 523 -3.65 -40.44 -35.20
CA TRP A 523 -2.62 -40.55 -36.20
C TRP A 523 -1.21 -40.53 -35.65
N VAL A 524 -1.05 -40.05 -34.40
CA VAL A 524 0.20 -39.90 -33.67
C VAL A 524 0.28 -40.93 -32.56
N ARG A 525 1.28 -41.82 -32.59
CA ARG A 525 1.40 -43.01 -31.73
C ARG A 525 1.98 -42.77 -30.34
N THR A 526 2.46 -41.57 -30.06
CA THR A 526 3.11 -41.30 -28.76
C THR A 526 2.49 -40.08 -28.08
N CYS A 527 2.28 -40.17 -26.77
CA CYS A 527 1.77 -39.05 -25.98
C CYS A 527 2.71 -37.85 -25.98
N ALA A 528 4.03 -38.05 -26.09
CA ALA A 528 4.97 -36.95 -26.19
C ALA A 528 4.75 -36.09 -27.46
N ALA A 529 4.55 -36.74 -28.61
CA ALA A 529 4.26 -36.04 -29.85
C ALA A 529 2.85 -35.43 -29.88
N GLN A 530 1.85 -36.13 -29.33
CA GLN A 530 0.50 -35.57 -29.18
C GLN A 530 0.51 -34.35 -28.25
N GLY A 531 1.19 -34.43 -27.10
CA GLY A 531 1.34 -33.31 -26.16
C GLY A 531 2.03 -32.09 -26.77
N GLN A 532 2.86 -32.28 -27.80
CA GLN A 532 3.50 -31.20 -28.56
C GLN A 532 2.55 -30.59 -29.63
N LEU A 533 1.79 -31.41 -30.35
CA LEU A 533 1.00 -31.00 -31.50
C LEU A 533 -0.43 -30.52 -31.12
N TYR A 534 -1.08 -31.22 -30.21
CA TYR A 534 -2.49 -30.95 -29.87
C TYR A 534 -2.74 -29.51 -29.37
N PRO A 535 -1.94 -28.95 -28.43
CA PRO A 535 -2.12 -27.57 -28.01
C PRO A 535 -1.86 -26.55 -29.14
N GLN A 536 -0.93 -26.84 -30.04
CA GLN A 536 -0.65 -25.95 -31.18
C GLN A 536 -1.82 -25.89 -32.14
N VAL A 537 -2.42 -27.04 -32.46
CA VAL A 537 -3.62 -27.11 -33.32
C VAL A 537 -4.80 -26.43 -32.67
N GLN A 538 -5.02 -26.65 -31.37
CA GLN A 538 -6.10 -25.97 -30.63
C GLN A 538 -5.94 -24.44 -30.66
N ASN A 539 -4.74 -23.93 -30.40
CA ASN A 539 -4.47 -22.50 -30.43
C ASN A 539 -4.70 -21.92 -31.82
N LEU A 540 -4.21 -22.59 -32.88
CA LEU A 540 -4.42 -22.18 -34.27
C LEU A 540 -5.90 -22.11 -34.67
N ILE A 541 -6.72 -23.06 -34.21
CA ILE A 541 -8.18 -23.02 -34.43
C ILE A 541 -8.75 -21.74 -33.80
N GLN A 542 -8.37 -21.40 -32.57
CA GLN A 542 -8.87 -20.20 -31.88
C GLN A 542 -8.37 -18.91 -32.56
N GLU A 543 -7.13 -18.87 -33.02
CA GLU A 543 -6.55 -17.76 -33.79
C GLU A 543 -7.30 -17.51 -35.09
N LEU A 544 -7.59 -18.59 -35.83
CA LEU A 544 -8.37 -18.54 -37.07
C LEU A 544 -9.81 -18.07 -36.81
N GLN A 545 -10.45 -18.53 -35.73
CA GLN A 545 -11.77 -18.08 -35.32
C GLN A 545 -11.77 -16.59 -34.94
N ALA A 546 -10.70 -16.09 -34.28
CA ALA A 546 -10.56 -14.67 -33.97
C ALA A 546 -10.45 -13.81 -35.26
N LEU A 547 -9.83 -14.32 -36.32
CA LEU A 547 -9.76 -13.64 -37.63
C LEU A 547 -11.08 -13.69 -38.40
N GLN A 548 -11.94 -14.68 -38.15
CA GLN A 548 -13.22 -14.81 -38.83
C GLN A 548 -14.14 -13.61 -38.54
N GLY A 549 -14.03 -13.03 -37.35
CA GLY A 549 -14.74 -11.85 -36.88
C GLY A 549 -16.25 -11.96 -36.98
N SER A 550 -16.89 -11.88 -35.91
CA SER A 550 -18.33 -11.70 -35.82
C SER A 550 -18.75 -10.31 -36.22
#